data_cdcbf05351a1ecbd429e36bd75e6991e
#
_entry.id   cdcbf05351a1ecbd429e36bd75e6991e
#
_cell.length_a   1.000
_cell.length_b   1.000
_cell.length_c   1.000
_cell.angle_alpha   90.00
_cell.angle_beta   90.00
_cell.angle_gamma   90.00
#
_symmetry.space_group_name_H-M   'P 1'
#
loop_
_entity.id
_entity.type
_entity.pdbx_description
1 polymer ?
#
loop_
_entity_poly.entity_id
_entity_poly.type
_entity_poly.pdbx_seq_one_letter_code
_entity_poly.pdbx_strand_id
1 'polypeptide(L)'
;MAIGARCGDPAGLCDSLRQSPLLAVLRPSSSARAKRQIDAVATAGFRHVELAWTAEPWWLQLLLSLPNRWPELRFGVAGVRSAQQLVVVSEHGLCFAMSPISCSLMWDQADALGLTLVPGVFSPSEVHRAGSRGAVKLFPAASLGPAYWRRLRGPMAPLPFCIAAGGLSPSDLSGWFASGVEAVALGSALLDDQDQLHSGHAEQLEPYLHGITSSKETL
;
A
#
# COMPACT_ATOMS: atom_id res chain seq x y z
N MET A 1 -10.92 -4.93 26.79
CA MET A 1 -11.41 -5.30 25.45
C MET A 1 -11.01 -4.17 24.50
N ALA A 2 -9.92 -4.35 23.76
CA ALA A 2 -9.53 -3.41 22.71
C ALA A 2 -10.56 -3.56 21.59
N ILE A 3 -11.26 -2.48 21.25
CA ILE A 3 -12.14 -2.40 20.08
C ILE A 3 -11.20 -2.50 18.87
N GLY A 4 -11.10 -3.68 18.28
CA GLY A 4 -10.35 -3.91 17.05
C GLY A 4 -10.81 -2.91 15.99
N ALA A 5 -9.88 -2.12 15.45
CA ALA A 5 -10.13 -1.25 14.32
C ALA A 5 -10.85 -2.08 13.25
N ARG A 6 -12.04 -1.66 12.84
CA ARG A 6 -12.83 -2.37 11.84
C ARG A 6 -12.00 -2.43 10.56
N CYS A 7 -11.83 -3.62 10.03
CA CYS A 7 -11.33 -3.82 8.67
C CYS A 7 -12.21 -2.95 7.77
N GLY A 8 -11.60 -2.01 7.01
CA GLY A 8 -12.37 -1.11 6.15
C GLY A 8 -12.45 0.36 6.59
N ASP A 9 -11.78 0.74 7.66
CA ASP A 9 -11.65 2.15 8.04
C ASP A 9 -10.42 2.80 7.35
N PRO A 10 -10.60 3.78 6.42
CA PRO A 10 -9.48 4.50 5.80
C PRO A 10 -8.57 5.18 6.82
N ALA A 11 -9.12 5.72 7.90
CA ALA A 11 -8.33 6.32 8.98
C ALA A 11 -7.43 5.27 9.63
N GLY A 12 -7.96 4.09 9.92
CA GLY A 12 -7.19 2.98 10.49
C GLY A 12 -6.06 2.47 9.59
N LEU A 13 -6.21 2.52 8.26
CA LEU A 13 -5.12 2.24 7.33
C LEU A 13 -4.05 3.34 7.36
N CYS A 14 -4.47 4.60 7.27
CA CYS A 14 -3.55 5.74 7.33
C CYS A 14 -2.75 5.78 8.63
N ASP A 15 -3.39 5.54 9.78
CA ASP A 15 -2.72 5.53 11.08
C ASP A 15 -1.71 4.38 11.20
N SER A 16 -2.06 3.20 10.68
CA SER A 16 -1.14 2.08 10.62
C SER A 16 0.06 2.36 9.71
N LEU A 17 -0.18 3.00 8.56
CA LEU A 17 0.89 3.40 7.63
C LEU A 17 1.77 4.53 8.17
N ARG A 18 1.26 5.42 9.02
CA ARG A 18 2.11 6.40 9.73
C ARG A 18 3.09 5.72 10.70
N GLN A 19 2.68 4.59 11.28
CA GLN A 19 3.54 3.83 12.19
C GLN A 19 4.53 2.91 11.45
N SER A 20 4.15 2.37 10.29
CA SER A 20 4.98 1.50 9.45
C SER A 20 4.75 1.88 7.99
N PRO A 21 5.50 2.86 7.46
CA PRO A 21 5.17 3.54 6.20
C PRO A 21 5.53 2.78 4.93
N LEU A 22 5.88 1.51 5.04
CA LEU A 22 6.22 0.68 3.88
C LEU A 22 5.15 -0.36 3.58
N LEU A 23 4.82 -0.51 2.28
CA LEU A 23 3.99 -1.59 1.76
C LEU A 23 4.82 -2.47 0.83
N ALA A 24 4.72 -3.78 0.99
CA ALA A 24 5.25 -4.73 0.02
C ALA A 24 4.16 -5.11 -0.99
N VAL A 25 4.43 -4.93 -2.29
CA VAL A 25 3.49 -5.29 -3.37
C VAL A 25 4.01 -6.54 -4.08
N LEU A 26 3.39 -7.68 -3.79
CA LEU A 26 3.82 -8.98 -4.26
C LEU A 26 3.01 -9.44 -5.48
N ARG A 27 3.70 -10.02 -6.47
CA ARG A 27 3.13 -10.58 -7.71
C ARG A 27 3.56 -12.02 -7.93
N PRO A 28 3.21 -12.92 -7.00
CA PRO A 28 3.61 -14.32 -7.10
C PRO A 28 2.90 -15.03 -8.26
N SER A 29 3.57 -16.01 -8.85
CA SER A 29 3.02 -16.86 -9.91
C SER A 29 2.37 -18.15 -9.40
N SER A 30 2.43 -18.41 -8.08
CA SER A 30 1.82 -19.56 -7.44
C SER A 30 1.61 -19.35 -5.95
N SER A 31 0.76 -20.18 -5.32
CA SER A 31 0.52 -20.14 -3.87
C SER A 31 1.81 -20.43 -3.07
N ALA A 32 2.65 -21.35 -3.52
CA ALA A 32 3.92 -21.65 -2.85
C ALA A 32 4.87 -20.46 -2.89
N ARG A 33 4.97 -19.78 -4.05
CA ARG A 33 5.80 -18.58 -4.20
C ARG A 33 5.26 -17.43 -3.36
N ALA A 34 3.93 -17.24 -3.33
CA ALA A 34 3.29 -16.22 -2.49
C ALA A 34 3.66 -16.39 -1.02
N LYS A 35 3.58 -17.60 -0.50
CA LYS A 35 3.93 -17.89 0.90
C LYS A 35 5.39 -17.56 1.22
N ARG A 36 6.34 -17.95 0.36
CA ARG A 36 7.76 -17.58 0.55
C ARG A 36 7.98 -16.07 0.52
N GLN A 37 7.35 -15.37 -0.44
CA GLN A 37 7.47 -13.90 -0.55
C GLN A 37 6.88 -13.20 0.68
N ILE A 38 5.73 -13.67 1.18
CA ILE A 38 5.12 -13.12 2.41
C ILE A 38 6.02 -13.39 3.62
N ASP A 39 6.54 -14.61 3.77
CA ASP A 39 7.48 -14.95 4.85
C ASP A 39 8.74 -14.07 4.81
N ALA A 40 9.29 -13.80 3.61
CA ALA A 40 10.45 -12.94 3.44
C ALA A 40 10.19 -11.48 3.86
N VAL A 41 9.07 -10.89 3.40
CA VAL A 41 8.76 -9.49 3.77
C VAL A 41 8.33 -9.37 5.24
N ALA A 42 7.64 -10.36 5.81
CA ALA A 42 7.32 -10.40 7.23
C ALA A 42 8.59 -10.45 8.09
N THR A 43 9.53 -11.32 7.73
CA THR A 43 10.84 -11.45 8.41
C THR A 43 11.64 -10.15 8.30
N ALA A 44 11.56 -9.44 7.17
CA ALA A 44 12.18 -8.13 6.98
C ALA A 44 11.52 -7.01 7.80
N GLY A 45 10.35 -7.24 8.42
CA GLY A 45 9.69 -6.28 9.30
C GLY A 45 8.54 -5.48 8.65
N PHE A 46 8.16 -5.78 7.42
CA PHE A 46 6.96 -5.18 6.82
C PHE A 46 5.70 -5.52 7.62
N ARG A 47 4.77 -4.56 7.69
CA ARG A 47 3.46 -4.73 8.34
C ARG A 47 2.29 -4.68 7.35
N HIS A 48 2.51 -4.14 6.16
CA HIS A 48 1.50 -3.98 5.12
C HIS A 48 1.95 -4.73 3.87
N VAL A 49 1.08 -5.61 3.37
CA VAL A 49 1.35 -6.43 2.19
C VAL A 49 0.16 -6.36 1.24
N GLU A 50 0.42 -6.06 0.00
CA GLU A 50 -0.55 -6.17 -1.09
C GLU A 50 -0.23 -7.38 -1.97
N LEU A 51 -1.22 -8.23 -2.17
CA LEU A 51 -1.16 -9.25 -3.22
C LEU A 51 -1.78 -8.69 -4.49
N ALA A 52 -1.03 -8.71 -5.59
CA ALA A 52 -1.56 -8.28 -6.87
C ALA A 52 -2.72 -9.19 -7.29
N TRP A 53 -3.79 -8.56 -7.81
CA TRP A 53 -4.95 -9.28 -8.32
C TRP A 53 -4.55 -10.27 -9.42
N THR A 54 -5.06 -11.49 -9.31
CA THR A 54 -5.04 -12.49 -10.37
C THR A 54 -6.34 -13.29 -10.35
N ALA A 55 -6.72 -13.85 -11.50
CA ALA A 55 -7.90 -14.71 -11.63
C ALA A 55 -7.58 -16.21 -11.36
N GLU A 56 -6.36 -16.52 -10.95
CA GLU A 56 -5.93 -17.90 -10.71
C GLU A 56 -6.66 -18.53 -9.51
N PRO A 57 -7.16 -19.76 -9.60
CA PRO A 57 -7.93 -20.39 -8.53
C PRO A 57 -7.18 -20.50 -7.20
N TRP A 58 -5.85 -20.70 -7.24
CA TRP A 58 -5.02 -20.79 -6.04
C TRP A 58 -5.01 -19.49 -5.24
N TRP A 59 -5.22 -18.36 -5.90
CA TRP A 59 -5.14 -17.03 -5.28
C TRP A 59 -6.28 -16.81 -4.27
N LEU A 60 -7.52 -17.16 -4.64
CA LEU A 60 -8.67 -17.06 -3.74
C LEU A 60 -8.50 -17.92 -2.48
N GLN A 61 -8.01 -19.15 -2.66
CA GLN A 61 -7.73 -20.03 -1.52
C GLN A 61 -6.61 -19.50 -0.63
N LEU A 62 -5.60 -18.87 -1.22
CA LEU A 62 -4.55 -18.20 -0.46
C LEU A 62 -5.13 -17.08 0.41
N LEU A 63 -5.98 -16.21 -0.14
CA LEU A 63 -6.57 -15.09 0.60
C LEU A 63 -7.25 -15.53 1.90
N LEU A 64 -8.00 -16.63 1.87
CA LEU A 64 -8.67 -17.19 3.05
C LEU A 64 -7.70 -17.61 4.16
N SER A 65 -6.46 -17.94 3.82
CA SER A 65 -5.46 -18.39 4.79
C SER A 65 -4.62 -17.27 5.40
N LEU A 66 -4.63 -16.08 4.80
CA LEU A 66 -3.72 -14.99 5.18
C LEU A 66 -3.86 -14.55 6.64
N PRO A 67 -5.07 -14.19 7.15
CA PRO A 67 -5.21 -13.66 8.50
C PRO A 67 -4.79 -14.66 9.60
N ASN A 68 -4.97 -15.95 9.33
CA ASN A 68 -4.63 -17.00 10.30
C ASN A 68 -3.15 -17.32 10.30
N ARG A 69 -2.49 -17.20 9.15
CA ARG A 69 -1.07 -17.59 9.02
C ARG A 69 -0.12 -16.44 9.38
N TRP A 70 -0.50 -15.20 9.10
CA TRP A 70 0.30 -14.00 9.39
C TRP A 70 -0.57 -12.94 10.07
N PRO A 71 -0.99 -13.19 11.32
CA PRO A 71 -1.91 -12.29 12.04
C PRO A 71 -1.34 -10.90 12.33
N GLU A 72 -0.01 -10.76 12.27
CA GLU A 72 0.70 -9.49 12.45
C GLU A 72 0.70 -8.61 11.19
N LEU A 73 0.36 -9.17 10.01
CA LEU A 73 0.34 -8.45 8.75
C LEU A 73 -1.05 -7.93 8.42
N ARG A 74 -1.09 -6.74 7.84
CA ARG A 74 -2.29 -6.18 7.22
C ARG A 74 -2.27 -6.43 5.73
N PHE A 75 -3.21 -7.21 5.25
CA PHE A 75 -3.29 -7.59 3.84
C PHE A 75 -4.29 -6.75 3.06
N GLY A 76 -3.89 -6.39 1.85
CA GLY A 76 -4.73 -5.77 0.84
C GLY A 76 -4.50 -6.39 -0.53
N VAL A 77 -5.26 -5.89 -1.51
CA VAL A 77 -5.13 -6.32 -2.91
C VAL A 77 -4.70 -5.15 -3.78
N ALA A 78 -3.60 -5.34 -4.51
CA ALA A 78 -3.12 -4.39 -5.50
C ALA A 78 -3.75 -4.64 -6.89
N GLY A 79 -3.93 -3.57 -7.66
CA GLY A 79 -4.32 -3.67 -9.06
C GLY A 79 -5.81 -3.92 -9.29
N VAL A 80 -6.65 -3.62 -8.30
CA VAL A 80 -8.12 -3.70 -8.43
C VAL A 80 -8.61 -2.62 -9.41
N ARG A 81 -9.42 -3.02 -10.41
CA ARG A 81 -9.87 -2.13 -11.49
C ARG A 81 -11.36 -2.19 -11.78
N SER A 82 -12.12 -2.96 -10.98
CA SER A 82 -13.57 -3.06 -11.15
C SER A 82 -14.30 -3.22 -9.81
N ALA A 83 -15.57 -2.84 -9.78
CA ALA A 83 -16.45 -3.05 -8.63
C ALA A 83 -16.58 -4.54 -8.25
N GLN A 84 -16.61 -5.43 -9.25
CA GLN A 84 -16.69 -6.87 -9.01
C GLN A 84 -15.47 -7.41 -8.25
N GLN A 85 -14.27 -6.88 -8.54
CA GLN A 85 -13.07 -7.27 -7.80
C GLN A 85 -13.13 -6.82 -6.34
N LEU A 86 -13.75 -5.67 -6.03
CA LEU A 86 -13.95 -5.21 -4.65
C LEU A 86 -14.85 -6.14 -3.84
N VAL A 87 -15.89 -6.70 -4.48
CA VAL A 87 -16.75 -7.71 -3.84
C VAL A 87 -15.90 -8.90 -3.39
N VAL A 88 -15.08 -9.44 -4.27
CA VAL A 88 -14.20 -10.57 -3.95
C VAL A 88 -13.24 -10.22 -2.80
N VAL A 89 -12.64 -9.04 -2.81
CA VAL A 89 -11.73 -8.59 -1.73
C VAL A 89 -12.46 -8.57 -0.38
N SER A 90 -13.68 -8.02 -0.36
CA SER A 90 -14.50 -7.93 0.85
C SER A 90 -14.92 -9.30 1.38
N GLU A 91 -15.37 -10.20 0.49
CA GLU A 91 -15.79 -11.56 0.85
C GLU A 91 -14.67 -12.40 1.47
N HIS A 92 -13.40 -12.07 1.17
CA HIS A 92 -12.24 -12.75 1.74
C HIS A 92 -11.67 -12.04 2.99
N GLY A 93 -12.37 -11.06 3.54
CA GLY A 93 -12.02 -10.42 4.81
C GLY A 93 -10.75 -9.57 4.78
N LEU A 94 -10.33 -9.10 3.60
CA LEU A 94 -9.16 -8.24 3.47
C LEU A 94 -9.49 -6.79 3.82
N CYS A 95 -8.50 -6.08 4.36
CA CYS A 95 -8.72 -4.78 4.99
C CYS A 95 -8.81 -3.63 3.98
N PHE A 96 -8.12 -3.74 2.83
CA PHE A 96 -8.06 -2.66 1.86
C PHE A 96 -7.80 -3.16 0.43
N ALA A 97 -8.14 -2.32 -0.52
CA ALA A 97 -7.82 -2.51 -1.93
C ALA A 97 -7.14 -1.27 -2.49
N MET A 98 -6.17 -1.46 -3.37
CA MET A 98 -5.53 -0.37 -4.10
C MET A 98 -5.74 -0.49 -5.60
N SER A 99 -6.24 0.60 -6.18
CA SER A 99 -6.48 0.71 -7.60
C SER A 99 -5.35 1.47 -8.31
N PRO A 100 -5.00 1.13 -9.55
CA PRO A 100 -4.17 1.99 -10.40
C PRO A 100 -4.94 3.16 -11.01
N ILE A 101 -6.26 3.17 -10.88
CA ILE A 101 -7.16 4.17 -11.48
C ILE A 101 -8.07 4.80 -10.44
N SER A 102 -8.67 5.93 -10.81
CA SER A 102 -9.69 6.65 -10.03
C SER A 102 -11.05 6.50 -10.73
N CYS A 103 -12.01 5.84 -10.08
CA CYS A 103 -13.32 5.54 -10.66
C CYS A 103 -14.43 5.66 -9.60
N SER A 104 -15.43 6.51 -9.86
CA SER A 104 -16.53 6.75 -8.92
C SER A 104 -17.37 5.51 -8.62
N LEU A 105 -17.65 4.68 -9.63
CA LEU A 105 -18.40 3.44 -9.44
C LEU A 105 -17.68 2.46 -8.48
N MET A 106 -16.35 2.47 -8.50
CA MET A 106 -15.58 1.67 -7.55
C MET A 106 -15.63 2.28 -6.14
N TRP A 107 -15.69 3.60 -6.02
CA TRP A 107 -15.84 4.26 -4.71
C TRP A 107 -17.18 3.91 -4.08
N ASP A 108 -18.28 4.05 -4.84
CA ASP A 108 -19.62 3.73 -4.37
C ASP A 108 -19.72 2.26 -3.93
N GLN A 109 -19.11 1.36 -4.68
CA GLN A 109 -19.05 -0.06 -4.32
C GLN A 109 -18.22 -0.30 -3.05
N ALA A 110 -17.07 0.35 -2.91
CA ALA A 110 -16.23 0.21 -1.73
C ALA A 110 -16.94 0.71 -0.47
N ASP A 111 -17.66 1.84 -0.57
CA ASP A 111 -18.46 2.39 0.52
C ASP A 111 -19.60 1.43 0.93
N ALA A 112 -20.31 0.87 -0.05
CA ALA A 112 -21.36 -0.10 0.20
C ALA A 112 -20.85 -1.39 0.88
N LEU A 113 -19.61 -1.78 0.61
CA LEU A 113 -18.97 -2.95 1.21
C LEU A 113 -18.25 -2.64 2.55
N GLY A 114 -18.15 -1.37 2.94
CA GLY A 114 -17.31 -0.97 4.07
C GLY A 114 -15.83 -1.29 3.89
N LEU A 115 -15.35 -1.30 2.64
CA LEU A 115 -13.97 -1.63 2.28
C LEU A 115 -13.16 -0.35 2.02
N THR A 116 -11.97 -0.26 2.57
CA THR A 116 -11.05 0.83 2.22
C THR A 116 -10.51 0.66 0.80
N LEU A 117 -10.89 1.57 -0.10
CA LEU A 117 -10.33 1.67 -1.45
C LEU A 117 -9.41 2.89 -1.56
N VAL A 118 -8.14 2.67 -1.89
CA VAL A 118 -7.18 3.73 -2.18
C VAL A 118 -7.08 3.92 -3.70
N PRO A 119 -7.61 5.02 -4.25
CA PRO A 119 -7.59 5.28 -5.68
C PRO A 119 -6.22 5.68 -6.19
N GLY A 120 -5.88 5.27 -7.41
CA GLY A 120 -4.71 5.73 -8.14
C GLY A 120 -4.93 7.12 -8.71
N VAL A 121 -3.93 7.99 -8.57
CA VAL A 121 -3.93 9.37 -9.07
C VAL A 121 -2.61 9.68 -9.77
N PHE A 122 -2.66 10.52 -10.80
CA PHE A 122 -1.48 10.97 -11.54
C PHE A 122 -1.47 12.49 -11.74
N SER A 123 -2.63 13.11 -11.89
CA SER A 123 -2.78 14.53 -12.16
C SER A 123 -3.32 15.31 -10.94
N PRO A 124 -3.10 16.65 -10.88
CA PRO A 124 -3.68 17.50 -9.83
C PRO A 124 -5.21 17.38 -9.73
N SER A 125 -5.90 17.26 -10.85
CA SER A 125 -7.36 17.09 -10.88
C SER A 125 -7.81 15.76 -10.27
N GLU A 126 -7.06 14.69 -10.47
CA GLU A 126 -7.35 13.40 -9.83
C GLU A 126 -7.06 13.45 -8.33
N VAL A 127 -5.95 14.07 -7.92
CA VAL A 127 -5.63 14.28 -6.50
C VAL A 127 -6.74 15.05 -5.81
N HIS A 128 -7.21 16.16 -6.40
CA HIS A 128 -8.30 16.95 -5.85
C HIS A 128 -9.59 16.15 -5.72
N ARG A 129 -9.98 15.43 -6.78
CA ARG A 129 -11.22 14.63 -6.80
C ARG A 129 -11.17 13.48 -5.81
N ALA A 130 -10.04 12.80 -5.70
CA ALA A 130 -9.87 11.64 -4.83
C ALA A 130 -9.52 12.01 -3.38
N GLY A 131 -9.16 13.26 -3.10
CA GLY A 131 -8.69 13.71 -1.79
C GLY A 131 -9.68 13.49 -0.65
N SER A 132 -10.98 13.56 -0.93
CA SER A 132 -12.05 13.29 0.03
C SER A 132 -12.10 11.81 0.49
N ARG A 133 -11.37 10.92 -0.17
CA ARG A 133 -11.33 9.48 0.16
C ARG A 133 -10.35 9.15 1.31
N GLY A 134 -9.68 10.13 1.87
CA GLY A 134 -8.73 9.99 2.98
C GLY A 134 -7.31 9.65 2.55
N ALA A 135 -7.13 8.72 1.59
CA ALA A 135 -5.82 8.35 1.05
C ALA A 135 -5.86 8.26 -0.48
N VAL A 136 -4.71 8.54 -1.12
CA VAL A 136 -4.51 8.38 -2.56
C VAL A 136 -3.21 7.63 -2.82
N LYS A 137 -3.15 6.92 -3.95
CA LYS A 137 -1.95 6.28 -4.44
C LYS A 137 -1.41 7.04 -5.66
N LEU A 138 -0.29 7.74 -5.50
CA LEU A 138 0.41 8.36 -6.64
C LEU A 138 1.03 7.26 -7.50
N PHE A 139 0.51 7.09 -8.74
CA PHE A 139 0.88 5.96 -9.60
C PHE A 139 0.86 6.33 -11.10
N PRO A 140 1.90 5.94 -11.86
CA PRO A 140 3.19 5.40 -11.41
C PRO A 140 4.15 6.49 -10.92
N ALA A 141 4.57 6.40 -9.66
CA ALA A 141 5.31 7.47 -8.98
C ALA A 141 6.70 7.73 -9.60
N ALA A 142 7.42 6.67 -10.01
CA ALA A 142 8.75 6.82 -10.62
C ALA A 142 8.74 7.71 -11.88
N SER A 143 7.62 7.73 -12.63
CA SER A 143 7.48 8.58 -13.83
C SER A 143 7.34 10.07 -13.51
N LEU A 144 6.91 10.42 -12.30
CA LEU A 144 6.69 11.80 -11.85
C LEU A 144 7.89 12.35 -11.06
N GLY A 145 8.51 11.49 -10.26
CA GLY A 145 9.55 11.86 -9.32
C GLY A 145 9.03 12.61 -8.08
N PRO A 146 9.82 12.64 -6.98
CA PRO A 146 9.38 13.19 -5.70
C PRO A 146 9.11 14.71 -5.74
N ALA A 147 9.78 15.44 -6.63
CA ALA A 147 9.55 16.88 -6.80
C ALA A 147 8.12 17.22 -7.25
N TYR A 148 7.45 16.31 -7.96
CA TYR A 148 6.07 16.48 -8.39
C TYR A 148 5.14 16.66 -7.17
N TRP A 149 5.15 15.73 -6.22
CA TRP A 149 4.28 15.77 -5.04
C TRP A 149 4.54 17.01 -4.19
N ARG A 150 5.81 17.34 -3.97
CA ARG A 150 6.21 18.55 -3.23
C ARG A 150 5.64 19.84 -3.84
N ARG A 151 5.62 19.93 -5.19
CA ARG A 151 5.11 21.12 -5.89
C ARG A 151 3.59 21.27 -5.81
N LEU A 152 2.84 20.21 -5.58
CA LEU A 152 1.39 20.29 -5.39
C LEU A 152 1.00 20.99 -4.09
N ARG A 153 1.86 20.96 -3.06
CA ARG A 153 1.56 21.57 -1.74
C ARG A 153 1.23 23.05 -1.80
N GLY A 154 1.92 23.81 -2.63
CA GLY A 154 1.68 25.24 -2.74
C GLY A 154 0.24 25.56 -3.16
N PRO A 155 -0.22 25.09 -4.32
CA PRO A 155 -1.55 25.42 -4.85
C PRO A 155 -2.70 24.57 -4.27
N MET A 156 -2.42 23.42 -3.63
CA MET A 156 -3.45 22.41 -3.31
C MET A 156 -3.48 21.97 -1.84
N ALA A 157 -2.74 22.63 -0.94
CA ALA A 157 -2.78 22.26 0.47
C ALA A 157 -4.16 22.51 1.11
N PRO A 158 -4.63 21.62 2.04
CA PRO A 158 -3.95 20.41 2.48
C PRO A 158 -4.06 19.27 1.46
N LEU A 159 -2.96 18.54 1.26
CA LEU A 159 -2.97 17.34 0.42
C LEU A 159 -3.51 16.12 1.20
N PRO A 160 -4.14 15.15 0.52
CA PRO A 160 -4.56 13.89 1.14
C PRO A 160 -3.34 13.05 1.55
N PHE A 161 -3.55 12.06 2.42
CA PHE A 161 -2.56 11.02 2.70
C PHE A 161 -2.10 10.36 1.40
N CYS A 162 -0.80 10.36 1.13
CA CYS A 162 -0.25 9.89 -0.13
C CYS A 162 0.63 8.66 0.05
N ILE A 163 0.34 7.64 -0.75
CA ILE A 163 1.17 6.45 -0.92
C ILE A 163 1.84 6.54 -2.29
N ALA A 164 3.16 6.73 -2.33
CA ALA A 164 3.89 6.68 -3.59
C ALA A 164 4.10 5.23 -4.04
N ALA A 165 3.75 4.89 -5.27
CA ALA A 165 3.81 3.53 -5.79
C ALA A 165 4.15 3.47 -7.28
N GLY A 166 4.80 2.37 -7.69
CA GLY A 166 5.08 2.08 -9.10
C GLY A 166 6.48 2.49 -9.54
N GLY A 167 7.34 1.48 -9.73
CA GLY A 167 8.71 1.63 -10.22
C GLY A 167 9.71 2.13 -9.18
N LEU A 168 9.39 2.04 -7.90
CA LEU A 168 10.24 2.50 -6.81
C LEU A 168 11.08 1.36 -6.24
N SER A 169 12.26 1.72 -5.77
CA SER A 169 13.23 0.87 -5.07
C SER A 169 13.52 1.41 -3.66
N PRO A 170 14.15 0.63 -2.78
CA PRO A 170 14.55 1.13 -1.46
C PRO A 170 15.44 2.37 -1.47
N SER A 171 16.26 2.55 -2.51
CA SER A 171 17.11 3.75 -2.66
C SER A 171 16.33 5.05 -2.91
N ASP A 172 15.06 4.95 -3.31
CA ASP A 172 14.20 6.12 -3.58
C ASP A 172 13.50 6.64 -2.31
N LEU A 173 13.48 5.87 -1.22
CA LEU A 173 12.67 6.13 -0.03
C LEU A 173 12.92 7.51 0.56
N SER A 174 14.19 7.88 0.79
CA SER A 174 14.55 9.16 1.41
C SER A 174 14.02 10.35 0.61
N GLY A 175 14.13 10.30 -0.72
CA GLY A 175 13.64 11.36 -1.61
C GLY A 175 12.12 11.47 -1.59
N TRP A 176 11.40 10.35 -1.56
CA TRP A 176 9.94 10.34 -1.49
C TRP A 176 9.42 10.84 -0.15
N PHE A 177 9.95 10.36 0.98
CA PHE A 177 9.55 10.87 2.30
C PHE A 177 9.88 12.35 2.47
N ALA A 178 11.04 12.82 1.97
CA ALA A 178 11.38 14.24 1.95
C ALA A 178 10.44 15.09 1.08
N SER A 179 9.76 14.48 0.10
CA SER A 179 8.72 15.17 -0.70
C SER A 179 7.42 15.35 0.05
N GLY A 180 7.25 14.61 1.15
CA GLY A 180 6.11 14.63 2.05
C GLY A 180 4.98 13.69 1.69
N VAL A 181 5.29 12.57 1.01
CA VAL A 181 4.40 11.42 1.02
C VAL A 181 4.48 10.73 2.37
N GLU A 182 3.40 10.10 2.80
CA GLU A 182 3.34 9.46 4.11
C GLU A 182 3.68 7.97 4.06
N ALA A 183 3.59 7.34 2.88
CA ALA A 183 3.95 5.93 2.71
C ALA A 183 4.51 5.65 1.31
N VAL A 184 5.27 4.56 1.20
CA VAL A 184 5.83 4.09 -0.07
C VAL A 184 5.54 2.61 -0.27
N ALA A 185 5.06 2.25 -1.46
CA ALA A 185 4.82 0.87 -1.88
C ALA A 185 5.94 0.39 -2.81
N LEU A 186 6.62 -0.67 -2.38
CA LEU A 186 7.72 -1.31 -3.09
C LEU A 186 7.26 -2.63 -3.72
N GLY A 187 7.56 -2.81 -4.99
CA GLY A 187 7.13 -3.98 -5.75
C GLY A 187 8.31 -4.84 -6.24
N SER A 188 8.45 -4.95 -7.57
CA SER A 188 9.39 -5.86 -8.23
C SER A 188 10.87 -5.70 -7.85
N ALA A 189 11.27 -4.53 -7.38
CA ALA A 189 12.63 -4.28 -6.92
C ALA A 189 12.90 -4.77 -5.50
N LEU A 190 11.91 -5.31 -4.78
CA LEU A 190 12.06 -5.65 -3.37
C LEU A 190 12.70 -7.03 -3.15
N LEU A 191 12.26 -8.03 -3.92
CA LEU A 191 12.69 -9.42 -3.79
C LEU A 191 13.42 -9.87 -5.05
N ASP A 192 14.38 -10.75 -4.87
CA ASP A 192 15.12 -11.42 -5.95
C ASP A 192 14.33 -12.60 -6.55
N ASP A 193 14.94 -13.29 -7.53
CA ASP A 193 14.33 -14.42 -8.20
C ASP A 193 14.15 -15.66 -7.28
N GLN A 194 14.82 -15.66 -6.12
CA GLN A 194 14.73 -16.70 -5.10
C GLN A 194 13.70 -16.35 -4.01
N ASP A 195 12.93 -15.27 -4.21
CA ASP A 195 11.94 -14.74 -3.26
C ASP A 195 12.57 -14.26 -1.93
N GLN A 196 13.84 -13.83 -1.96
CA GLN A 196 14.53 -13.23 -0.83
C GLN A 196 14.66 -11.73 -0.98
N LEU A 197 14.79 -11.02 0.14
CA LEU A 197 15.10 -9.58 0.08
C LEU A 197 16.46 -9.40 -0.63
N HIS A 198 16.51 -8.50 -1.64
CA HIS A 198 17.76 -8.21 -2.32
C HIS A 198 18.86 -7.79 -1.32
N SER A 199 20.08 -8.26 -1.55
CA SER A 199 21.24 -7.90 -0.74
C SER A 199 21.43 -6.37 -0.76
N GLY A 200 21.70 -5.76 0.40
CA GLY A 200 21.84 -4.32 0.56
C GLY A 200 20.54 -3.54 0.76
N HIS A 201 19.36 -4.14 0.54
CA HIS A 201 18.09 -3.46 0.79
C HIS A 201 17.78 -3.34 2.29
N ALA A 202 18.24 -4.26 3.13
CA ALA A 202 17.97 -4.27 4.56
C ALA A 202 18.37 -2.95 5.22
N GLU A 203 19.58 -2.45 4.96
CA GLU A 203 20.10 -1.17 5.51
C GLU A 203 19.26 0.04 5.05
N GLN A 204 18.76 0.01 3.81
CA GLN A 204 17.95 1.10 3.26
C GLN A 204 16.51 1.09 3.79
N LEU A 205 15.99 -0.07 4.15
CA LEU A 205 14.64 -0.27 4.65
C LEU A 205 14.54 -0.05 6.16
N GLU A 206 15.57 -0.41 6.93
CA GLU A 206 15.59 -0.40 8.39
C GLU A 206 15.03 0.88 9.02
N PRO A 207 15.39 2.11 8.56
CA PRO A 207 14.88 3.35 9.16
C PRO A 207 13.36 3.52 9.05
N TYR A 208 12.70 2.78 8.16
CA TYR A 208 11.29 2.92 7.84
C TYR A 208 10.44 1.74 8.32
N LEU A 209 11.05 0.62 8.69
CA LEU A 209 10.31 -0.58 9.11
C LEU A 209 9.75 -0.48 10.53
N HIS A 210 10.38 0.30 11.41
CA HIS A 210 10.03 0.44 12.82
C HIS A 210 9.30 1.75 13.16
N GLY A 211 8.78 2.43 12.16
CA GLY A 211 8.21 3.76 12.28
C GLY A 211 9.29 4.85 12.35
N ILE A 212 9.02 5.98 11.70
CA ILE A 212 9.86 7.17 11.85
C ILE A 212 9.61 7.66 13.28
N THR A 213 10.50 7.31 14.22
CA THR A 213 10.55 8.01 15.50
C THR A 213 10.80 9.47 15.17
N SER A 214 9.76 10.28 15.31
CA SER A 214 9.83 11.73 15.16
C SER A 214 10.85 12.24 16.18
N SER A 215 12.09 12.39 15.75
CA SER A 215 13.04 13.27 16.39
C SER A 215 12.54 14.69 16.17
N LYS A 216 11.55 15.09 16.97
CA LYS A 216 11.34 16.50 17.27
C LYS A 216 12.51 16.94 18.14
N GLU A 217 13.66 17.15 17.54
CA GLU A 217 14.62 18.07 18.11
C GLU A 217 14.19 19.48 17.69
N THR A 218 13.83 20.18 18.71
CA THR A 218 13.61 21.61 18.90
C THR A 218 14.66 22.44 18.16
N LEU A 219 14.20 23.35 17.31
CA LEU A 219 14.84 24.65 17.09
C LEU A 219 13.77 25.73 17.02
#